data_f560d4be577f4e0ee1932637a014277b
#
_entry.id   f560d4be577f4e0ee1932637a014277b
#
_cell.length_a   1.000
_cell.length_b   1.000
_cell.length_c   1.000
_cell.angle_alpha   90.00
_cell.angle_beta   90.00
_cell.angle_gamma   90.00
#
_symmetry.space_group_name_H-M   'P 1'
#
loop_
_entity.id
_entity.type
_entity.pdbx_description
1 polymer ?
#
loop_
_entity_poly.entity_id
_entity_poly.type
_entity_poly.pdbx_seq_one_letter_code
_entity_poly.pdbx_strand_id
1 'polypeptide(L)'
;NYKLHVEWRWPNGDQNANSGIFLLIAEPKNPFPNGIECNLMLGSAGDFVLLGGSDLAQYQGKPGEPRPGFPVVKKNAPSSEKPAGEWNEANIYVKDGKINVYINGVYQNTGWNKQKEGYIGLQSEGKEVEFRNVTITPW
;
A
#
# COMPACT_ATOMS: atom_id res chain seq x y z
N ASN A 1 -7.73 -15.16 2.32
CA ASN A 1 -8.57 -14.05 2.79
C ASN A 1 -8.16 -13.67 4.20
N TYR A 2 -7.87 -12.39 4.43
CA TYR A 2 -7.38 -11.91 5.72
C TYR A 2 -7.61 -10.42 5.91
N LYS A 3 -7.53 -10.00 7.16
CA LYS A 3 -7.41 -8.59 7.55
C LYS A 3 -5.97 -8.37 8.02
N LEU A 4 -5.30 -7.41 7.44
CA LEU A 4 -3.96 -6.96 7.85
C LEU A 4 -4.09 -5.63 8.58
N HIS A 5 -3.53 -5.57 9.79
CA HIS A 5 -3.43 -4.34 10.57
C HIS A 5 -1.97 -3.96 10.69
N VAL A 6 -1.62 -2.72 10.35
CA VAL A 6 -0.27 -2.18 10.44
C VAL A 6 -0.35 -0.79 11.03
N GLU A 7 0.47 -0.51 12.05
CA GLU A 7 0.64 0.85 12.57
C GLU A 7 2.03 1.36 12.21
N TRP A 8 2.11 2.64 11.82
CA TRP A 8 3.37 3.25 11.44
C TRP A 8 3.43 4.71 11.88
N ARG A 9 4.65 5.23 11.99
CA ARG A 9 4.88 6.66 12.19
C ARG A 9 6.19 7.11 11.55
N TRP A 10 6.30 8.39 11.33
CA TRP A 10 7.50 9.07 10.88
C TRP A 10 8.11 9.79 12.09
N PRO A 11 9.07 9.18 12.81
CA PRO A 11 9.54 9.74 14.10
C PRO A 11 10.19 11.11 13.94
N ASN A 12 10.84 11.37 12.81
CA ASN A 12 11.54 12.64 12.57
C ASN A 12 10.69 13.67 11.81
N GLY A 13 9.49 13.32 11.40
CA GLY A 13 8.60 14.21 10.67
C GLY A 13 9.15 14.68 9.32
N ASP A 14 10.03 13.91 8.69
CA ASP A 14 10.66 14.27 7.44
C ASP A 14 9.65 14.38 6.29
N GLN A 15 9.78 15.46 5.50
CA GLN A 15 9.03 15.58 4.25
C GLN A 15 9.51 14.55 3.24
N ASN A 16 8.62 14.14 2.34
CA ASN A 16 8.88 13.11 1.32
C ASN A 16 9.28 11.75 1.90
N ALA A 17 8.96 11.51 3.16
CA ALA A 17 9.18 10.21 3.78
C ALA A 17 8.33 9.16 3.06
N ASN A 18 8.95 8.08 2.61
CA ASN A 18 8.32 7.05 1.80
C ASN A 18 8.46 5.67 2.45
N SER A 19 7.37 4.93 2.41
CA SER A 19 7.30 3.54 2.83
C SER A 19 6.06 2.91 2.20
N GLY A 20 5.90 1.62 2.36
CA GLY A 20 4.74 0.93 1.83
C GLY A 20 4.53 -0.44 2.44
N ILE A 21 3.33 -0.93 2.27
CA ILE A 21 2.94 -2.29 2.63
C ILE A 21 2.76 -3.05 1.32
N PHE A 22 3.57 -4.09 1.12
CA PHE A 22 3.50 -4.91 -0.09
C PHE A 22 2.51 -6.05 0.11
N LEU A 23 1.61 -6.21 -0.86
CA LEU A 23 0.53 -7.19 -0.84
C LEU A 23 0.58 -8.06 -2.09
N LEU A 24 0.18 -9.31 -1.95
CA LEU A 24 0.07 -10.25 -3.08
C LEU A 24 1.36 -10.36 -3.88
N ILE A 25 2.49 -10.40 -3.18
CA ILE A 25 3.81 -10.53 -3.80
C ILE A 25 3.95 -11.95 -4.36
N ALA A 26 4.23 -12.05 -5.67
CA ALA A 26 4.40 -13.34 -6.34
C ALA A 26 5.67 -14.05 -5.87
N GLU A 27 6.82 -13.34 -5.91
CA GLU A 27 8.11 -13.88 -5.46
C GLU A 27 8.92 -12.77 -4.77
N PRO A 28 9.32 -12.95 -3.50
CA PRO A 28 10.03 -11.89 -2.76
C PRO A 28 11.55 -11.94 -3.03
N LYS A 29 11.96 -11.87 -4.30
CA LYS A 29 13.36 -12.06 -4.70
C LYS A 29 14.13 -10.77 -4.97
N ASN A 30 13.45 -9.61 -5.02
CA ASN A 30 14.09 -8.33 -5.27
C ASN A 30 13.35 -7.21 -4.54
N PRO A 31 13.93 -6.00 -4.43
CA PRO A 31 13.31 -4.89 -3.68
C PRO A 31 11.97 -4.41 -4.24
N PHE A 32 11.71 -4.64 -5.53
CA PHE A 32 10.47 -4.24 -6.18
C PHE A 32 9.83 -5.44 -6.90
N PRO A 33 9.36 -6.43 -6.12
CA PRO A 33 8.78 -7.65 -6.68
C PRO A 33 7.44 -7.39 -7.36
N ASN A 34 6.98 -8.33 -8.20
CA ASN A 34 5.62 -8.29 -8.72
C ASN A 34 4.63 -8.37 -7.55
N GLY A 35 3.88 -7.32 -7.33
CA GLY A 35 2.93 -7.21 -6.24
C GLY A 35 2.31 -5.82 -6.19
N ILE A 36 1.43 -5.62 -5.23
CA ILE A 36 0.72 -4.35 -5.04
C ILE A 36 1.27 -3.68 -3.78
N GLU A 37 1.75 -2.45 -3.91
CA GLU A 37 2.13 -1.66 -2.76
C GLU A 37 0.95 -0.79 -2.30
N CYS A 38 0.54 -0.94 -1.05
CA CYS A 38 -0.25 0.09 -0.39
C CYS A 38 0.74 1.16 0.07
N ASN A 39 0.74 2.29 -0.61
CA ASN A 39 1.69 3.36 -0.36
C ASN A 39 1.42 4.02 0.99
N LEU A 40 2.49 4.28 1.75
CA LEU A 40 2.44 5.02 3.02
C LEU A 40 3.21 6.34 2.94
N MET A 41 3.67 6.72 1.75
CA MET A 41 4.36 8.01 1.57
C MET A 41 3.52 9.14 2.18
N LEU A 42 4.19 10.05 2.88
CA LEU A 42 3.54 11.16 3.57
C LEU A 42 2.60 11.92 2.63
N GLY A 43 1.34 11.99 2.98
CA GLY A 43 0.28 12.61 2.17
C GLY A 43 -0.41 11.67 1.18
N SER A 44 0.15 10.49 0.91
CA SER A 44 -0.33 9.55 -0.11
C SER A 44 -0.78 8.19 0.45
N ALA A 45 -0.88 8.05 1.78
CA ALA A 45 -1.24 6.79 2.39
C ALA A 45 -2.63 6.33 1.90
N GLY A 46 -2.65 5.14 1.28
CA GLY A 46 -3.83 4.57 0.66
C GLY A 46 -3.79 4.51 -0.86
N ASP A 47 -2.83 5.18 -1.51
CA ASP A 47 -2.58 4.96 -2.93
C ASP A 47 -2.08 3.54 -3.17
N PHE A 48 -2.37 2.95 -4.32
CA PHE A 48 -1.73 1.73 -4.76
C PHE A 48 -0.63 2.03 -5.77
N VAL A 49 0.51 1.39 -5.63
CA VAL A 49 1.59 1.39 -6.62
C VAL A 49 1.73 -0.02 -7.16
N LEU A 50 1.72 -0.14 -8.49
CA LEU A 50 1.78 -1.44 -9.17
C LEU A 50 3.23 -1.78 -9.48
N LEU A 51 3.76 -2.81 -8.82
CA LEU A 51 5.17 -3.17 -8.90
C LEU A 51 5.40 -4.37 -9.81
N GLY A 52 6.54 -4.35 -10.51
CA GLY A 52 7.03 -5.52 -11.24
C GLY A 52 6.10 -6.06 -12.32
N GLY A 53 5.32 -5.20 -12.97
CA GLY A 53 4.36 -5.61 -13.99
C GLY A 53 3.01 -6.08 -13.46
N SER A 54 2.77 -5.96 -12.15
CA SER A 54 1.46 -6.26 -11.56
C SER A 54 0.38 -5.31 -12.06
N ASP A 55 -0.88 -5.69 -11.85
CA ASP A 55 -2.00 -4.89 -12.33
C ASP A 55 -3.18 -4.93 -11.36
N LEU A 56 -4.02 -3.90 -11.46
CA LEU A 56 -5.31 -3.80 -10.79
C LEU A 56 -6.37 -3.43 -11.82
N ALA A 57 -7.57 -3.98 -11.68
CA ALA A 57 -8.68 -3.69 -12.59
C ALA A 57 -9.02 -2.18 -12.65
N GLN A 58 -8.75 -1.46 -11.56
CA GLN A 58 -9.02 -0.02 -11.46
C GLN A 58 -7.99 0.86 -12.15
N TYR A 59 -6.83 0.31 -12.55
CA TYR A 59 -5.82 1.11 -13.24
C TYR A 59 -6.26 1.45 -14.66
N GLN A 60 -6.18 2.73 -15.00
CA GLN A 60 -6.46 3.22 -16.34
C GLN A 60 -5.27 4.04 -16.83
N GLY A 61 -4.58 3.50 -17.83
CA GLY A 61 -3.51 4.23 -18.52
C GLY A 61 -4.07 5.33 -19.40
N LYS A 62 -3.18 6.25 -19.81
CA LYS A 62 -3.54 7.29 -20.77
C LYS A 62 -3.43 6.74 -22.18
N PRO A 63 -4.48 6.90 -23.02
CA PRO A 63 -4.43 6.43 -24.42
C PRO A 63 -3.24 7.00 -25.17
N GLY A 64 -2.50 6.14 -25.89
CA GLY A 64 -1.35 6.54 -26.70
C GLY A 64 -0.06 6.76 -25.92
N GLU A 65 -0.07 6.62 -24.60
CA GLU A 65 1.12 6.73 -23.77
C GLU A 65 1.58 5.34 -23.29
N PRO A 66 2.91 5.12 -23.19
CA PRO A 66 3.41 3.86 -22.63
C PRO A 66 3.06 3.76 -21.15
N ARG A 67 2.92 2.53 -20.66
CA ARG A 67 2.67 2.27 -19.25
C ARG A 67 3.87 2.74 -18.41
N PRO A 68 3.64 3.53 -17.35
CA PRO A 68 4.74 3.92 -16.43
C PRO A 68 5.39 2.71 -15.77
N GLY A 69 6.64 2.85 -15.33
CA GLY A 69 7.34 1.80 -14.58
C GLY A 69 6.68 1.47 -13.24
N PHE A 70 6.08 2.49 -12.60
CA PHE A 70 5.35 2.35 -11.34
C PHE A 70 3.96 2.99 -11.47
N PRO A 71 3.01 2.30 -12.11
CA PRO A 71 1.66 2.84 -12.23
C PRO A 71 1.01 3.05 -10.86
N VAL A 72 0.20 4.10 -10.73
CA VAL A 72 -0.47 4.46 -9.47
C VAL A 72 -1.98 4.45 -9.64
N VAL A 73 -2.68 3.84 -8.70
CA VAL A 73 -4.13 4.00 -8.51
C VAL A 73 -4.31 4.86 -7.27
N LYS A 74 -4.70 6.11 -7.47
CA LYS A 74 -4.81 7.07 -6.38
C LYS A 74 -5.97 6.75 -5.44
N LYS A 75 -5.79 7.08 -4.17
CA LYS A 75 -6.84 6.96 -3.14
C LYS A 75 -8.07 7.79 -3.49
N ASN A 76 -9.22 7.37 -3.02
CA ASN A 76 -10.51 7.96 -3.37
C ASN A 76 -10.95 9.09 -2.43
N ALA A 77 -10.30 9.27 -1.29
CA ALA A 77 -10.64 10.29 -0.30
C ALA A 77 -9.43 11.16 0.03
N PRO A 78 -9.63 12.37 0.58
CA PRO A 78 -8.52 13.17 1.09
C PRO A 78 -7.72 12.39 2.14
N SER A 79 -6.44 12.74 2.30
CA SER A 79 -5.57 12.09 3.28
C SER A 79 -6.20 12.10 4.67
N SER A 80 -6.22 10.94 5.31
CA SER A 80 -6.69 10.76 6.68
C SER A 80 -5.54 10.51 7.65
N GLU A 81 -4.30 10.80 7.23
CA GLU A 81 -3.12 10.66 8.07
C GLU A 81 -3.13 11.67 9.21
N LYS A 82 -2.61 11.25 10.35
CA LYS A 82 -2.34 12.12 11.48
C LYS A 82 -1.07 12.93 11.22
N PRO A 83 -0.84 14.04 11.94
CA PRO A 83 0.38 14.82 11.81
C PRO A 83 1.64 13.96 11.96
N ALA A 84 2.71 14.36 11.27
CA ALA A 84 3.99 13.65 11.33
C ALA A 84 4.46 13.48 12.78
N GLY A 85 5.01 12.31 13.10
CA GLY A 85 5.41 11.92 14.46
C GLY A 85 4.34 11.18 15.23
N GLU A 86 3.07 11.26 14.85
CA GLU A 86 2.00 10.50 15.47
C GLU A 86 1.81 9.15 14.79
N TRP A 87 1.30 8.17 15.54
CA TRP A 87 1.01 6.85 15.01
C TRP A 87 -0.24 6.87 14.13
N ASN A 88 -0.10 6.27 12.94
CA ASN A 88 -1.19 5.99 12.02
C ASN A 88 -1.49 4.49 12.02
N GLU A 89 -2.70 4.11 11.60
CA GLU A 89 -3.05 2.71 11.38
C GLU A 89 -3.63 2.48 9.99
N ALA A 90 -3.22 1.37 9.38
CA ALA A 90 -3.81 0.86 8.16
C ALA A 90 -4.55 -0.43 8.48
N ASN A 91 -5.79 -0.55 8.05
CA ASN A 91 -6.53 -1.79 8.07
C ASN A 91 -6.84 -2.18 6.63
N ILE A 92 -6.31 -3.29 6.20
CA ILE A 92 -6.37 -3.76 4.82
C ILE A 92 -7.09 -5.10 4.79
N TYR A 93 -8.17 -5.16 4.04
CA TYR A 93 -8.95 -6.40 3.87
C TYR A 93 -8.66 -6.97 2.49
N VAL A 94 -8.14 -8.19 2.46
CA VAL A 94 -7.84 -8.91 1.21
C VAL A 94 -8.74 -10.13 1.12
N LYS A 95 -9.57 -10.16 0.08
CA LYS A 95 -10.50 -11.26 -0.15
C LYS A 95 -10.59 -11.57 -1.66
N ASP A 96 -10.17 -12.76 -2.04
CA ASP A 96 -10.24 -13.24 -3.44
C ASP A 96 -9.62 -12.23 -4.43
N GLY A 97 -8.48 -11.64 -4.08
CA GLY A 97 -7.79 -10.65 -4.89
C GLY A 97 -8.33 -9.22 -4.76
N LYS A 98 -9.41 -9.01 -4.04
CA LYS A 98 -9.94 -7.68 -3.74
C LYS A 98 -9.23 -7.12 -2.51
N ILE A 99 -8.71 -5.90 -2.65
CA ILE A 99 -7.99 -5.18 -1.59
C ILE A 99 -8.79 -3.94 -1.22
N ASN A 100 -9.21 -3.83 0.04
CA ASN A 100 -9.84 -2.61 0.56
C ASN A 100 -8.93 -2.01 1.63
N VAL A 101 -8.65 -0.72 1.53
CA VAL A 101 -7.72 0.00 2.42
C VAL A 101 -8.46 1.08 3.20
N TYR A 102 -8.27 1.03 4.53
CA TYR A 102 -8.72 2.06 5.47
C TYR A 102 -7.51 2.62 6.19
N ILE A 103 -7.39 3.93 6.21
CA ILE A 103 -6.33 4.66 6.94
C ILE A 103 -7.00 5.46 8.05
N ASN A 104 -6.62 5.16 9.30
CA ASN A 104 -7.21 5.78 10.49
C ASN A 104 -8.75 5.72 10.48
N GLY A 105 -9.29 4.57 10.07
CA GLY A 105 -10.73 4.32 10.01
C GLY A 105 -11.44 4.90 8.79
N VAL A 106 -10.75 5.64 7.92
CA VAL A 106 -11.34 6.25 6.73
C VAL A 106 -11.04 5.39 5.51
N TYR A 107 -12.08 5.01 4.76
CA TYR A 107 -11.93 4.28 3.51
C TYR A 107 -11.13 5.13 2.52
N GLN A 108 -10.09 4.54 1.94
CA GLN A 108 -9.22 5.23 0.99
C GLN A 108 -9.23 4.62 -0.41
N ASN A 109 -9.20 3.30 -0.53
CA ASN A 109 -9.03 2.71 -1.85
C ASN A 109 -9.49 1.26 -1.94
N THR A 110 -9.81 0.83 -3.16
CA THR A 110 -10.13 -0.56 -3.50
C THR A 110 -9.40 -0.95 -4.78
N GLY A 111 -8.81 -2.15 -4.78
CA GLY A 111 -8.19 -2.72 -5.96
C GLY A 111 -8.58 -4.18 -6.15
N TRP A 112 -8.64 -4.62 -7.42
CA TRP A 112 -8.85 -6.01 -7.80
C TRP A 112 -7.64 -6.53 -8.54
N ASN A 113 -7.00 -7.55 -7.98
CA ASN A 113 -5.87 -8.24 -8.61
C ASN A 113 -6.31 -9.65 -9.04
N LYS A 114 -5.84 -10.10 -10.19
CA LYS A 114 -6.08 -11.48 -10.65
C LYS A 114 -5.40 -12.50 -9.73
N GLN A 115 -4.26 -12.14 -9.14
CA GLN A 115 -3.57 -12.97 -8.17
C GLN A 115 -4.31 -12.89 -6.83
N LYS A 116 -4.66 -14.06 -6.28
CA LYS A 116 -5.49 -14.13 -5.06
C LYS A 116 -4.71 -14.41 -3.80
N GLU A 117 -3.44 -14.78 -3.92
CA GLU A 117 -2.56 -15.09 -2.80
C GLU A 117 -1.14 -14.63 -3.08
N GLY A 118 -0.35 -14.44 -2.05
CA GLY A 118 1.03 -14.01 -2.16
C GLY A 118 1.61 -13.62 -0.81
N TYR A 119 2.86 -13.18 -0.84
CA TYR A 119 3.57 -12.73 0.36
C TYR A 119 3.20 -11.29 0.70
N ILE A 120 3.47 -10.93 1.95
CA ILE A 120 3.31 -9.58 2.49
C ILE A 120 4.69 -9.07 2.88
N GLY A 121 4.96 -7.78 2.64
CA GLY A 121 6.21 -7.16 3.03
C GLY A 121 6.00 -5.73 3.51
N LEU A 122 7.00 -5.20 4.22
CA LEU A 122 7.05 -3.81 4.63
C LEU A 122 8.29 -3.18 4.00
N GLN A 123 8.12 -1.96 3.46
CA GLN A 123 9.19 -1.22 2.84
C GLN A 123 9.77 -0.18 3.79
N SER A 124 11.10 -0.04 3.79
CA SER A 124 11.79 1.09 4.38
C SER A 124 12.66 1.73 3.29
N GLU A 125 12.46 2.99 3.01
CA GLU A 125 13.12 3.67 1.89
C GLU A 125 13.60 5.06 2.30
N GLY A 126 14.92 5.20 2.51
CA GLY A 126 15.61 6.48 2.66
C GLY A 126 15.39 7.22 3.97
N LYS A 127 14.20 7.27 4.51
CA LYS A 127 13.86 7.95 5.75
C LYS A 127 13.44 6.96 6.82
N GLU A 128 13.63 7.34 8.07
CA GLU A 128 13.26 6.50 9.20
C GLU A 128 11.74 6.36 9.29
N VAL A 129 11.28 5.13 9.38
CA VAL A 129 9.89 4.77 9.64
C VAL A 129 9.84 3.74 10.76
N GLU A 130 8.86 3.84 11.63
CA GLU A 130 8.63 2.86 12.68
C GLU A 130 7.31 2.13 12.42
N PHE A 131 7.32 0.82 12.65
CA PHE A 131 6.13 -0.03 12.58
C PHE A 131 5.87 -0.68 13.94
N ARG A 132 4.59 -0.89 14.26
CA ARG A 132 4.18 -1.66 15.44
C ARG A 132 2.84 -2.35 15.20
N ASN A 133 2.52 -3.32 16.05
CA ASN A 133 1.21 -4.00 16.05
C ASN A 133 0.82 -4.53 14.67
N VAL A 134 1.77 -5.15 13.97
CA VAL A 134 1.53 -5.77 12.67
C VAL A 134 0.86 -7.12 12.91
N THR A 135 -0.41 -7.25 12.53
CA THR A 135 -1.18 -8.47 12.74
C THR A 135 -1.95 -8.89 11.50
N ILE A 136 -2.10 -10.19 11.33
CA ILE A 136 -2.91 -10.80 10.28
C ILE A 136 -3.99 -11.65 10.96
N THR A 137 -5.25 -11.38 10.60
CA THR A 137 -6.38 -12.15 11.09
C THR A 137 -7.04 -12.84 9.91
N PRO A 138 -7.13 -14.18 9.89
CA PRO A 138 -7.86 -14.90 8.85
C PRO A 138 -9.33 -14.49 8.81
N TRP A 139 -9.90 -14.57 7.65
CA TRP A 139 -11.24 -14.03 7.43
C TRP A 139 -12.08 -14.86 6.46
#